data_41864cc105e78ef6ba078ea7c83b7cd6
#
_entry.id   41864cc105e78ef6ba078ea7c83b7cd6
#
_cell.length_a   1.000
_cell.length_b   1.000
_cell.length_c   1.000
_cell.angle_alpha   90.00
_cell.angle_beta   90.00
_cell.angle_gamma   90.00
#
_symmetry.space_group_name_H-M   'P 1'
#
loop_
_entity.id
_entity.type
_entity.pdbx_description
1 polymer ?
#
loop_
_entity_poly.entity_id
_entity_poly.type
_entity_poly.pdbx_seq_one_letter_code
_entity_poly.pdbx_strand_id
1 'polypeptide(L)'
;MRPGMLLSLVGSVTVWALAVAHAQMVTPVPWKSRAIPEAQGEVKEADGKKMQVRYKEFSGVQQDWSQWRTYAYTDSRPEPPAQKVAMPKDVKGDAALGRKLFLDRAKAPCTGCHLIQGDDVWPAGNIGPDLSTFGDRNLPDEFVYQTIYDPRLFFPNTVMPPWGTVGIFTPEDIVHIITFLKTQKGNPPFVPPPEKDPERNPFMRKVAYYFGDNLDPTNNPAVLAAENGLALWTKNGPAGKACADCHKDGADKSMQGVATRYPKYVVPYQRVMSIEDFLTVHAPETTGMALLSQSEDNINMAILIKMQSNGMPVNLDLTNPEMRAALERGKASFYKRVGMRNHACADCHTSAPGKGATKFLGGRLLGDVEAGLTNHFPTWRTGLGAIWDIRKRMQWCMLPIGMNYLPADAVEYAELELYLASFAHGKPMNVPGIRH
;
A
#
# COMPACT_ATOMS: atom_id res chain seq x y z
N MET A 1 -60.58 -53.89 -26.96
CA MET A 1 -59.12 -54.21 -26.86
C MET A 1 -58.38 -53.29 -27.81
N ARG A 2 -57.73 -52.28 -27.32
CA ARG A 2 -56.81 -51.44 -28.08
C ARG A 2 -55.61 -51.14 -27.15
N PRO A 3 -54.33 -51.30 -27.60
CA PRO A 3 -53.14 -51.10 -26.77
C PRO A 3 -52.77 -49.61 -26.65
N GLY A 4 -52.38 -49.25 -25.44
CA GLY A 4 -51.96 -47.91 -25.11
C GLY A 4 -50.58 -47.58 -25.69
N MET A 5 -50.46 -46.34 -26.15
CA MET A 5 -49.23 -45.74 -26.67
C MET A 5 -48.49 -45.06 -25.53
N LEU A 6 -47.32 -45.59 -25.14
CA LEU A 6 -46.38 -44.92 -24.24
C LEU A 6 -45.67 -43.83 -25.02
N LEU A 7 -45.89 -42.58 -24.64
CA LEU A 7 -45.02 -41.46 -25.04
C LEU A 7 -43.82 -41.39 -24.08
N SER A 8 -42.64 -41.68 -24.59
CA SER A 8 -41.39 -41.41 -23.91
C SER A 8 -41.00 -39.93 -24.08
N LEU A 9 -41.09 -39.15 -22.99
CA LEU A 9 -40.50 -37.82 -22.90
C LEU A 9 -38.99 -37.96 -22.69
N VAL A 10 -38.24 -37.74 -23.75
CA VAL A 10 -36.78 -37.52 -23.65
C VAL A 10 -36.56 -36.07 -23.27
N GLY A 11 -36.34 -35.81 -21.99
CA GLY A 11 -35.92 -34.51 -21.49
C GLY A 11 -34.47 -34.23 -21.87
N SER A 12 -34.25 -33.31 -22.81
CA SER A 12 -32.91 -32.76 -23.08
C SER A 12 -32.44 -31.92 -21.91
N VAL A 13 -31.53 -32.48 -21.10
CA VAL A 13 -30.79 -31.71 -20.10
C VAL A 13 -29.74 -30.92 -20.83
N THR A 14 -29.99 -29.65 -21.10
CA THR A 14 -28.97 -28.73 -21.57
C THR A 14 -28.05 -28.38 -20.36
N VAL A 15 -26.90 -29.03 -20.31
CA VAL A 15 -25.85 -28.69 -19.38
C VAL A 15 -25.26 -27.35 -19.82
N TRP A 16 -25.61 -26.29 -19.14
CA TRP A 16 -24.90 -25.03 -19.24
C TRP A 16 -23.52 -25.24 -18.59
N ALA A 17 -22.51 -25.48 -19.41
CA ALA A 17 -21.14 -25.37 -18.99
C ALA A 17 -20.86 -23.90 -18.66
N LEU A 18 -20.91 -23.55 -17.38
CA LEU A 18 -20.32 -22.34 -16.85
C LEU A 18 -18.83 -22.40 -17.18
N ALA A 19 -18.41 -21.72 -18.24
CA ALA A 19 -17.03 -21.40 -18.48
C ALA A 19 -16.59 -20.48 -17.33
N VAL A 20 -16.08 -21.07 -16.26
CA VAL A 20 -15.29 -20.35 -15.29
C VAL A 20 -14.08 -19.84 -16.06
N ALA A 21 -14.10 -18.57 -16.43
CA ALA A 21 -12.91 -17.92 -16.92
C ALA A 21 -11.87 -18.02 -15.78
N HIS A 22 -11.01 -19.00 -15.88
CA HIS A 22 -9.77 -19.00 -15.12
C HIS A 22 -9.04 -17.75 -15.57
N ALA A 23 -9.08 -16.70 -14.76
CA ALA A 23 -8.06 -15.69 -14.84
C ALA A 23 -6.76 -16.46 -14.72
N GLN A 24 -6.07 -16.63 -15.85
CA GLN A 24 -4.72 -17.16 -15.83
C GLN A 24 -3.97 -16.20 -14.93
N MET A 25 -3.71 -16.64 -13.68
CA MET A 25 -2.67 -16.01 -12.89
C MET A 25 -1.48 -15.96 -13.81
N VAL A 26 -1.09 -14.75 -14.21
CA VAL A 26 0.22 -14.55 -14.81
C VAL A 26 1.16 -15.01 -13.73
N THR A 27 1.58 -16.28 -13.83
CA THR A 27 2.69 -16.78 -13.03
C THR A 27 3.77 -15.74 -13.22
N PRO A 28 4.29 -15.12 -12.15
CA PRO A 28 5.43 -14.23 -12.29
C PRO A 28 6.43 -15.00 -13.11
N VAL A 29 6.73 -14.50 -14.32
CA VAL A 29 7.78 -15.11 -15.15
C VAL A 29 8.98 -15.12 -14.22
N PRO A 30 9.55 -16.31 -13.90
CA PRO A 30 10.70 -16.36 -13.05
C PRO A 30 11.68 -15.33 -13.60
N TRP A 31 12.14 -14.42 -12.76
CA TRP A 31 13.14 -13.39 -13.10
C TRP A 31 14.50 -14.03 -13.42
N LYS A 32 14.49 -15.26 -13.95
CA LYS A 32 15.65 -15.78 -14.63
C LYS A 32 15.83 -14.93 -15.86
N SER A 33 16.60 -13.88 -15.63
CA SER A 33 17.34 -13.14 -16.63
C SER A 33 16.65 -13.16 -18.02
N ARG A 34 15.59 -12.40 -18.21
CA ARG A 34 15.68 -11.59 -19.40
C ARG A 34 16.89 -10.71 -19.14
N ALA A 35 18.03 -11.09 -19.71
CA ALA A 35 19.03 -10.08 -20.02
C ALA A 35 18.22 -8.94 -20.61
N ILE A 36 18.07 -7.85 -19.87
CA ILE A 36 17.56 -6.62 -20.45
C ILE A 36 18.55 -6.43 -21.58
N PRO A 37 18.16 -6.54 -22.85
CA PRO A 37 19.08 -6.30 -23.94
C PRO A 37 19.73 -5.00 -23.56
N GLU A 38 21.06 -4.93 -23.49
CA GLU A 38 21.76 -3.68 -23.21
C GLU A 38 21.00 -2.64 -24.02
N ALA A 39 20.23 -1.80 -23.35
CA ALA A 39 19.52 -0.77 -24.03
C ALA A 39 20.62 0.19 -24.48
N GLN A 40 21.15 -0.05 -25.66
CA GLN A 40 22.07 0.84 -26.35
C GLN A 40 21.23 2.02 -26.81
N GLY A 41 20.83 2.86 -25.83
CA GLY A 41 20.17 4.10 -26.05
C GLY A 41 21.21 5.21 -26.01
N GLU A 42 21.50 5.83 -27.13
CA GLU A 42 22.20 7.11 -27.15
C GLU A 42 21.23 8.19 -26.62
N VAL A 43 21.43 8.66 -25.40
CA VAL A 43 20.78 9.87 -24.90
C VAL A 43 21.67 11.04 -25.28
N LYS A 44 21.13 12.00 -26.03
CA LYS A 44 21.84 13.26 -26.31
C LYS A 44 21.55 14.23 -25.18
N GLU A 45 22.58 14.70 -24.51
CA GLU A 45 22.47 15.84 -23.60
C GLU A 45 22.19 17.15 -24.39
N ALA A 46 21.66 18.15 -23.68
CA ALA A 46 21.32 19.46 -24.28
C ALA A 46 22.54 20.17 -24.92
N ASP A 47 23.77 19.81 -24.53
CA ASP A 47 25.04 20.32 -25.08
C ASP A 47 25.57 19.50 -26.29
N GLY A 48 24.82 18.53 -26.77
CA GLY A 48 25.18 17.68 -27.91
C GLY A 48 26.15 16.53 -27.60
N LYS A 49 26.58 16.36 -26.37
CA LYS A 49 27.40 15.22 -25.97
C LYS A 49 26.57 13.96 -25.94
N LYS A 50 27.17 12.87 -26.43
CA LYS A 50 26.56 11.54 -26.34
C LYS A 50 26.86 10.92 -24.98
N MET A 51 25.83 10.67 -24.19
CA MET A 51 25.95 9.93 -22.95
C MET A 51 25.55 8.48 -23.17
N GLN A 52 26.44 7.55 -22.84
CA GLN A 52 26.12 6.13 -22.83
C GLN A 52 25.48 5.79 -21.46
N VAL A 53 24.18 5.52 -21.46
CA VAL A 53 23.52 5.02 -20.26
C VAL A 53 23.92 3.56 -20.06
N ARG A 54 24.77 3.30 -19.07
CA ARG A 54 25.07 1.93 -18.63
C ARG A 54 24.16 1.60 -17.45
N TYR A 55 23.25 0.66 -17.65
CA TYR A 55 22.53 0.08 -16.53
C TYR A 55 23.51 -0.78 -15.72
N LYS A 56 23.69 -0.43 -14.44
CA LYS A 56 24.44 -1.29 -13.54
C LYS A 56 23.64 -2.57 -13.33
N GLU A 57 24.27 -3.71 -13.54
CA GLU A 57 23.65 -4.99 -13.24
C GLU A 57 23.17 -5.00 -11.77
N PHE A 58 21.93 -5.45 -11.54
CA PHE A 58 21.40 -5.55 -10.19
C PHE A 58 22.16 -6.64 -9.44
N SER A 59 23.01 -6.24 -8.50
CA SER A 59 23.80 -7.13 -7.67
C SER A 59 23.11 -7.52 -6.35
N GLY A 60 21.83 -7.18 -6.20
CA GLY A 60 21.05 -7.54 -5.02
C GLY A 60 20.59 -9.00 -5.03
N VAL A 61 20.23 -9.51 -3.86
CA VAL A 61 19.65 -10.85 -3.73
C VAL A 61 18.28 -10.83 -4.44
N GLN A 62 18.13 -11.73 -5.43
CA GLN A 62 16.84 -11.95 -6.06
C GLN A 62 15.91 -12.62 -5.06
N GLN A 63 14.79 -11.96 -4.77
CA GLN A 63 13.82 -12.44 -3.79
C GLN A 63 12.71 -13.20 -4.53
N ASP A 64 12.44 -14.43 -4.09
CA ASP A 64 11.31 -15.20 -4.59
C ASP A 64 10.05 -14.88 -3.77
N TRP A 65 9.19 -14.06 -4.35
CA TRP A 65 7.91 -13.67 -3.77
C TRP A 65 6.81 -14.71 -3.97
N SER A 66 7.06 -15.72 -4.82
CA SER A 66 6.04 -16.71 -5.20
C SER A 66 5.52 -17.53 -4.03
N GLN A 67 6.31 -17.70 -2.98
CA GLN A 67 5.94 -18.46 -1.79
C GLN A 67 5.07 -17.68 -0.81
N TRP A 68 4.96 -16.36 -0.94
CA TRP A 68 4.32 -15.50 0.04
C TRP A 68 2.93 -15.09 -0.41
N ARG A 69 1.97 -15.13 0.51
CA ARG A 69 0.58 -14.77 0.25
C ARG A 69 0.44 -13.31 -0.17
N THR A 70 -0.53 -13.09 -1.05
CA THR A 70 -1.03 -11.77 -1.42
C THR A 70 -2.33 -11.45 -0.68
N TYR A 71 -2.93 -10.29 -0.96
CA TYR A 71 -4.27 -9.96 -0.46
C TYR A 71 -5.41 -10.67 -1.22
N ALA A 72 -5.13 -11.32 -2.37
CA ALA A 72 -6.17 -11.98 -3.14
C ALA A 72 -6.97 -12.97 -2.27
N TYR A 73 -8.28 -12.92 -2.34
CA TYR A 73 -9.15 -13.85 -1.59
C TYR A 73 -9.01 -15.30 -2.03
N THR A 74 -8.59 -15.48 -3.29
CA THR A 74 -8.29 -16.81 -3.85
C THR A 74 -6.93 -17.35 -3.42
N ASP A 75 -6.08 -16.52 -2.83
CA ASP A 75 -4.75 -16.93 -2.38
C ASP A 75 -4.82 -17.57 -0.99
N SER A 76 -4.99 -18.87 -0.98
CA SER A 76 -5.07 -19.70 0.22
C SER A 76 -3.73 -20.34 0.61
N ARG A 77 -2.62 -19.97 -0.03
CA ARG A 77 -1.29 -20.51 0.29
C ARG A 77 -0.99 -20.29 1.77
N PRO A 78 -0.44 -21.29 2.47
CA PRO A 78 0.06 -21.09 3.82
C PRO A 78 1.26 -20.14 3.78
N GLU A 79 1.46 -19.39 4.84
CA GLU A 79 2.72 -18.70 5.06
C GLU A 79 3.86 -19.72 5.19
N PRO A 80 5.04 -19.48 4.58
CA PRO A 80 6.19 -20.33 4.79
C PRO A 80 6.48 -20.50 6.29
N PRO A 81 6.70 -21.73 6.78
CA PRO A 81 6.90 -21.96 8.22
C PRO A 81 8.15 -21.24 8.73
N ALA A 82 8.10 -20.82 9.99
CA ALA A 82 9.26 -20.24 10.64
C ALA A 82 10.40 -21.27 10.70
N GLN A 83 11.60 -20.83 10.33
CA GLN A 83 12.77 -21.68 10.26
C GLN A 83 13.59 -21.55 11.55
N LYS A 84 13.93 -22.70 12.15
CA LYS A 84 14.91 -22.76 13.24
C LYS A 84 16.30 -23.00 12.64
N VAL A 85 17.23 -22.10 12.87
CA VAL A 85 18.58 -22.15 12.28
C VAL A 85 19.63 -21.94 13.39
N ALA A 86 20.66 -22.76 13.39
CA ALA A 86 21.75 -22.62 14.32
C ALA A 86 22.66 -21.44 13.92
N MET A 87 23.12 -20.68 14.91
CA MET A 87 24.11 -19.62 14.68
C MET A 87 25.45 -20.25 14.22
N PRO A 88 26.12 -19.69 13.19
CA PRO A 88 27.45 -20.14 12.79
C PRO A 88 28.48 -19.97 13.93
N LYS A 89 29.28 -21.00 14.20
CA LYS A 89 30.29 -20.98 15.27
C LYS A 89 31.64 -20.44 14.80
N ASP A 90 31.92 -20.54 13.51
CA ASP A 90 33.24 -20.23 12.96
C ASP A 90 33.36 -18.80 12.43
N VAL A 91 32.31 -17.97 12.61
CA VAL A 91 32.32 -16.57 12.17
C VAL A 91 32.76 -15.67 13.33
N LYS A 92 33.88 -15.01 13.13
CA LYS A 92 34.31 -13.94 14.07
C LYS A 92 33.51 -12.67 13.76
N GLY A 93 32.73 -12.20 14.72
CA GLY A 93 31.92 -10.99 14.58
C GLY A 93 32.80 -9.72 14.43
N ASP A 94 32.36 -8.83 13.55
CA ASP A 94 32.93 -7.51 13.30
C ASP A 94 31.88 -6.45 13.56
N ALA A 95 32.06 -5.64 14.61
CA ALA A 95 31.09 -4.61 14.99
C ALA A 95 31.00 -3.46 13.98
N ALA A 96 32.11 -3.11 13.30
CA ALA A 96 32.12 -2.03 12.32
C ALA A 96 31.32 -2.46 11.06
N LEU A 97 31.56 -3.69 10.59
CA LEU A 97 30.76 -4.27 9.49
C LEU A 97 29.29 -4.44 9.90
N GLY A 98 29.04 -4.91 11.13
CA GLY A 98 27.67 -5.05 11.65
C GLY A 98 26.93 -3.71 11.69
N ARG A 99 27.60 -2.62 12.09
CA ARG A 99 27.02 -1.28 12.04
C ARG A 99 26.69 -0.85 10.61
N LYS A 100 27.60 -1.09 9.67
CA LYS A 100 27.36 -0.78 8.25
C LYS A 100 26.13 -1.51 7.71
N LEU A 101 26.01 -2.81 8.00
CA LEU A 101 24.84 -3.63 7.60
C LEU A 101 23.55 -3.15 8.25
N PHE A 102 23.60 -2.78 9.53
CA PHE A 102 22.42 -2.28 10.27
C PHE A 102 21.92 -0.95 9.72
N LEU A 103 22.81 -0.08 9.25
CA LEU A 103 22.47 1.23 8.69
C LEU A 103 22.15 1.20 7.19
N ASP A 104 22.39 0.08 6.50
CA ASP A 104 22.13 -0.05 5.06
C ASP A 104 20.62 -0.15 4.77
N ARG A 105 20.02 1.01 4.56
CA ARG A 105 18.58 1.13 4.27
C ARG A 105 18.17 0.54 2.92
N ALA A 106 19.13 0.38 2.00
CA ALA A 106 18.86 -0.24 0.71
C ALA A 106 18.73 -1.77 0.84
N LYS A 107 19.52 -2.38 1.74
CA LYS A 107 19.50 -3.81 2.01
C LYS A 107 18.39 -4.19 2.99
N ALA A 108 18.39 -3.55 4.17
CA ALA A 108 17.36 -3.76 5.20
C ALA A 108 17.16 -2.48 6.02
N PRO A 109 15.93 -1.95 6.12
CA PRO A 109 15.68 -0.70 6.81
C PRO A 109 15.58 -0.88 8.33
N CYS A 110 16.61 -1.45 8.99
CA CYS A 110 16.60 -1.66 10.46
C CYS A 110 16.31 -0.35 11.19
N THR A 111 17.01 0.73 10.85
CA THR A 111 16.77 2.07 11.40
C THR A 111 15.42 2.67 10.98
N GLY A 112 14.79 2.17 9.93
CA GLY A 112 13.44 2.56 9.58
C GLY A 112 12.43 2.22 10.69
N CYS A 113 12.69 1.13 11.44
CA CYS A 113 11.82 0.62 12.49
C CYS A 113 12.42 0.77 13.90
N HIS A 114 13.75 0.79 14.05
CA HIS A 114 14.45 0.82 15.34
C HIS A 114 15.22 2.12 15.54
N LEU A 115 15.12 2.64 16.75
CA LEU A 115 15.98 3.71 17.23
C LEU A 115 17.29 3.12 17.75
N ILE A 116 18.39 3.84 17.53
CA ILE A 116 19.74 3.52 18.05
C ILE A 116 20.55 4.81 18.13
N GLN A 117 21.57 4.86 18.97
CA GLN A 117 22.42 6.03 19.08
C GLN A 117 23.31 6.25 17.85
N GLY A 118 23.49 7.50 17.47
CA GLY A 118 24.36 7.95 16.38
C GLY A 118 23.75 9.12 15.60
N ASP A 119 24.58 10.09 15.25
CA ASP A 119 24.16 11.29 14.52
C ASP A 119 23.72 10.98 13.08
N ASP A 120 24.21 9.90 12.51
CA ASP A 120 23.92 9.42 11.16
C ASP A 120 22.73 8.45 11.09
N VAL A 121 22.10 8.15 12.22
CA VAL A 121 20.97 7.22 12.30
C VAL A 121 19.67 7.86 11.80
N TRP A 122 19.51 9.16 12.04
CA TRP A 122 18.32 9.89 11.65
C TRP A 122 18.24 10.09 10.11
N PRO A 123 17.06 9.96 9.49
CA PRO A 123 15.72 9.69 10.04
C PRO A 123 15.49 8.21 10.41
N ALA A 124 14.92 7.96 11.59
CA ALA A 124 14.67 6.63 12.13
C ALA A 124 13.18 6.37 12.42
N GLY A 125 12.83 5.19 12.91
CA GLY A 125 11.47 4.81 13.26
C GLY A 125 11.35 4.17 14.63
N ASN A 126 10.12 4.01 15.12
CA ASN A 126 9.80 3.43 16.43
C ASN A 126 8.78 2.26 16.36
N ILE A 127 8.68 1.63 15.20
CA ILE A 127 7.82 0.43 15.04
C ILE A 127 8.36 -0.71 15.90
N GLY A 128 9.69 -0.88 15.89
CA GLY A 128 10.41 -1.80 16.76
C GLY A 128 10.92 -1.10 18.03
N PRO A 129 11.40 -1.87 19.03
CA PRO A 129 11.96 -1.31 20.25
C PRO A 129 13.22 -0.48 19.99
N ASP A 130 13.48 0.48 20.88
CA ASP A 130 14.73 1.21 20.93
C ASP A 130 15.89 0.25 21.27
N LEU A 131 16.94 0.26 20.46
CA LEU A 131 18.12 -0.60 20.61
C LEU A 131 19.35 0.14 21.18
N SER A 132 19.20 1.38 21.62
CA SER A 132 20.29 2.19 22.16
C SER A 132 21.00 1.55 23.36
N THR A 133 20.28 0.72 24.12
CA THR A 133 20.79 -0.03 25.28
C THR A 133 20.72 -1.55 25.07
N PHE A 134 20.78 -2.00 23.82
CA PHE A 134 20.57 -3.41 23.52
C PHE A 134 21.59 -4.33 24.19
N GLY A 135 22.86 -3.93 24.21
CA GLY A 135 23.93 -4.70 24.82
C GLY A 135 23.81 -4.86 26.34
N ASP A 136 23.09 -3.96 27.01
CA ASP A 136 22.85 -4.04 28.46
C ASP A 136 21.84 -5.14 28.83
N ARG A 137 21.05 -5.61 27.84
CA ARG A 137 20.05 -6.68 28.06
C ARG A 137 20.67 -8.06 28.23
N ASN A 138 21.94 -8.23 27.89
CA ASN A 138 22.72 -9.48 28.02
C ASN A 138 21.99 -10.72 27.44
N LEU A 139 21.31 -10.55 26.31
CA LEU A 139 20.59 -11.64 25.64
C LEU A 139 21.57 -12.66 25.04
N PRO A 140 21.25 -13.97 25.07
CA PRO A 140 22.06 -15.01 24.42
C PRO A 140 22.18 -14.75 22.90
N ASP A 141 23.38 -14.98 22.36
CA ASP A 141 23.66 -14.72 20.93
C ASP A 141 22.77 -15.54 20.01
N GLU A 142 22.54 -16.81 20.35
CA GLU A 142 21.67 -17.69 19.58
C GLU A 142 20.21 -17.20 19.55
N PHE A 143 19.73 -16.62 20.65
CA PHE A 143 18.40 -16.03 20.70
C PHE A 143 18.32 -14.79 19.80
N VAL A 144 19.32 -13.91 19.85
CA VAL A 144 19.38 -12.71 19.01
C VAL A 144 19.54 -13.09 17.55
N TYR A 145 20.39 -14.08 17.27
CA TYR A 145 20.58 -14.61 15.91
C TYR A 145 19.28 -15.13 15.33
N GLN A 146 18.57 -15.99 16.05
CA GLN A 146 17.30 -16.53 15.61
C GLN A 146 16.24 -15.42 15.44
N THR A 147 16.25 -14.42 16.32
CA THR A 147 15.33 -13.28 16.23
C THR A 147 15.55 -12.44 14.97
N ILE A 148 16.80 -12.28 14.53
CA ILE A 148 17.11 -11.58 13.28
C ILE A 148 16.87 -12.49 12.07
N TYR A 149 17.25 -13.77 12.17
CA TYR A 149 17.09 -14.73 11.08
C TYR A 149 15.63 -14.99 10.74
N ASP A 150 14.85 -15.42 11.75
CA ASP A 150 13.41 -15.61 11.65
C ASP A 150 12.73 -15.39 13.00
N PRO A 151 12.27 -14.18 13.26
CA PRO A 151 11.67 -13.85 14.56
C PRO A 151 10.35 -14.56 14.80
N ARG A 152 9.66 -15.05 13.76
CA ARG A 152 8.36 -15.73 13.87
C ARG A 152 8.41 -17.00 14.70
N LEU A 153 9.61 -17.59 14.86
CA LEU A 153 9.78 -18.77 15.71
C LEU A 153 9.43 -18.48 17.17
N PHE A 154 9.78 -17.28 17.66
CA PHE A 154 9.51 -16.85 19.05
C PHE A 154 8.29 -15.93 19.14
N PHE A 155 8.06 -15.16 18.10
CA PHE A 155 7.05 -14.11 18.02
C PHE A 155 6.20 -14.27 16.75
N PRO A 156 5.22 -15.19 16.71
CA PRO A 156 4.47 -15.48 15.48
C PRO A 156 3.78 -14.27 14.86
N ASN A 157 3.40 -13.29 15.68
CA ASN A 157 2.73 -12.08 15.25
C ASN A 157 3.65 -10.84 15.18
N THR A 158 4.95 -11.06 15.07
CA THR A 158 5.92 -9.95 14.98
C THR A 158 5.78 -9.15 13.70
N VAL A 159 6.07 -7.84 13.79
CA VAL A 159 6.27 -6.98 12.61
C VAL A 159 7.71 -6.99 12.11
N MET A 160 8.62 -7.63 12.84
CA MET A 160 10.01 -7.77 12.39
C MET A 160 10.09 -8.79 11.25
N PRO A 161 10.63 -8.42 10.08
CA PRO A 161 10.75 -9.35 8.96
C PRO A 161 11.71 -10.51 9.26
N PRO A 162 11.51 -11.69 8.64
CA PRO A 162 12.42 -12.83 8.76
C PRO A 162 13.63 -12.69 7.83
N TRP A 163 14.55 -11.81 8.17
CA TRP A 163 15.63 -11.34 7.31
C TRP A 163 16.54 -12.43 6.74
N GLY A 164 16.81 -13.48 7.53
CA GLY A 164 17.57 -14.64 7.08
C GLY A 164 16.74 -15.56 6.18
N THR A 165 15.50 -15.86 6.58
CA THR A 165 14.59 -16.73 5.80
C THR A 165 14.33 -16.19 4.40
N VAL A 166 14.21 -14.87 4.25
CA VAL A 166 14.00 -14.22 2.95
C VAL A 166 15.31 -13.92 2.20
N GLY A 167 16.46 -14.31 2.76
CA GLY A 167 17.77 -14.20 2.11
C GLY A 167 18.31 -12.77 1.98
N ILE A 168 17.83 -11.83 2.80
CA ILE A 168 18.35 -10.45 2.82
C ILE A 168 19.72 -10.40 3.50
N PHE A 169 19.85 -11.09 4.63
CA PHE A 169 21.12 -11.26 5.33
C PHE A 169 21.59 -12.70 5.27
N THR A 170 22.89 -12.87 5.03
CA THR A 170 23.54 -14.16 5.19
C THR A 170 23.69 -14.50 6.68
N PRO A 171 23.93 -15.77 7.03
CA PRO A 171 24.25 -16.14 8.41
C PRO A 171 25.39 -15.33 9.02
N GLU A 172 26.43 -15.04 8.26
CA GLU A 172 27.59 -14.24 8.67
C GLU A 172 27.22 -12.77 8.90
N ASP A 173 26.41 -12.17 7.99
CA ASP A 173 25.91 -10.80 8.15
C ASP A 173 25.23 -10.63 9.50
N ILE A 174 24.40 -11.61 9.91
CA ILE A 174 23.67 -11.57 11.17
C ILE A 174 24.64 -11.61 12.37
N VAL A 175 25.68 -12.42 12.31
CA VAL A 175 26.72 -12.45 13.38
C VAL A 175 27.38 -11.08 13.53
N HIS A 176 27.73 -10.41 12.44
CA HIS A 176 28.29 -9.07 12.48
C HIS A 176 27.30 -8.05 13.11
N ILE A 177 26.03 -8.12 12.73
CA ILE A 177 24.97 -7.25 13.29
C ILE A 177 24.82 -7.48 14.80
N ILE A 178 24.81 -8.73 15.28
CA ILE A 178 24.75 -9.05 16.71
C ILE A 178 25.94 -8.44 17.44
N THR A 179 27.13 -8.62 16.89
CA THR A 179 28.36 -8.07 17.48
C THR A 179 28.28 -6.56 17.64
N PHE A 180 27.77 -5.85 16.63
CA PHE A 180 27.49 -4.43 16.72
C PHE A 180 26.44 -4.09 17.79
N LEU A 181 25.29 -4.75 17.78
CA LEU A 181 24.21 -4.48 18.74
C LEU A 181 24.68 -4.67 20.20
N LYS A 182 25.56 -5.62 20.46
CA LYS A 182 26.15 -5.83 21.78
C LYS A 182 27.06 -4.71 22.25
N THR A 183 27.58 -3.88 21.35
CA THR A 183 28.35 -2.67 21.72
C THR A 183 27.45 -1.54 22.22
N GLN A 184 26.14 -1.62 22.01
CA GLN A 184 25.17 -0.61 22.42
C GLN A 184 24.87 -0.74 23.91
N LYS A 185 25.77 -0.21 24.75
CA LYS A 185 25.72 -0.29 26.22
C LYS A 185 25.86 1.09 26.85
N GLY A 186 25.15 1.29 27.96
CA GLY A 186 25.24 2.50 28.77
C GLY A 186 24.79 3.78 28.06
N ASN A 187 24.16 3.65 26.88
CA ASN A 187 23.66 4.81 26.16
C ASN A 187 22.33 5.27 26.76
N PRO A 188 22.03 6.57 26.76
CA PRO A 188 20.68 7.04 27.02
C PRO A 188 19.74 6.56 25.89
N PRO A 189 18.41 6.56 26.11
CA PRO A 189 17.46 6.37 25.04
C PRO A 189 17.73 7.35 23.89
N PHE A 190 17.44 6.91 22.66
CA PHE A 190 17.64 7.78 21.50
C PHE A 190 16.76 9.03 21.62
N VAL A 191 17.40 10.18 21.45
CA VAL A 191 16.72 11.47 21.34
C VAL A 191 16.94 11.97 19.92
N PRO A 192 15.87 12.28 19.14
CA PRO A 192 16.05 12.80 17.80
C PRO A 192 16.82 14.12 17.84
N PRO A 193 17.64 14.38 16.81
CA PRO A 193 18.35 15.66 16.70
C PRO A 193 17.37 16.83 16.83
N PRO A 194 17.74 17.89 17.54
CA PRO A 194 16.94 19.10 17.58
C PRO A 194 16.87 19.68 16.17
N GLU A 195 15.70 19.63 15.58
CA GLU A 195 15.43 20.34 14.32
C GLU A 195 15.04 21.78 14.61
N LYS A 196 15.48 22.70 13.75
CA LYS A 196 15.12 24.12 13.87
C LYS A 196 13.62 24.33 13.67
N ASP A 197 12.98 23.44 12.92
CA ASP A 197 11.56 23.46 12.65
C ASP A 197 10.86 22.30 13.36
N PRO A 198 10.14 22.57 14.49
CA PRO A 198 9.44 21.52 15.22
C PRO A 198 8.37 20.79 14.39
N GLU A 199 7.83 21.42 13.35
CA GLU A 199 6.83 20.80 12.46
C GLU A 199 7.45 19.71 11.58
N ARG A 200 8.75 19.75 11.35
CA ARG A 200 9.50 18.74 10.63
C ARG A 200 9.95 17.57 11.50
N ASN A 201 10.05 17.77 12.79
CA ASN A 201 10.46 16.74 13.74
C ASN A 201 9.25 15.89 14.18
N PRO A 202 9.17 14.60 13.81
CA PRO A 202 8.00 13.77 14.11
C PRO A 202 7.76 13.57 15.61
N PHE A 203 8.77 13.78 16.47
CA PHE A 203 8.64 13.68 17.92
C PHE A 203 8.05 14.96 18.55
N MET A 204 8.16 16.07 17.87
CA MET A 204 7.69 17.37 18.36
C MET A 204 6.37 17.83 17.73
N ARG A 205 5.93 17.16 16.68
CA ARG A 205 4.71 17.53 15.96
C ARG A 205 3.46 17.41 16.81
N LYS A 206 2.63 18.42 16.73
CA LYS A 206 1.27 18.41 17.26
C LYS A 206 0.27 17.86 16.25
N VAL A 207 0.58 17.90 14.97
CA VAL A 207 -0.23 17.40 13.84
C VAL A 207 0.64 16.65 12.84
N ALA A 208 0.03 15.76 12.05
CA ALA A 208 0.72 14.92 11.07
C ALA A 208 1.08 15.71 9.80
N TYR A 209 1.86 16.77 9.91
CA TYR A 209 2.45 17.47 8.78
C TYR A 209 3.81 16.87 8.42
N TYR A 210 4.26 17.10 7.21
CA TYR A 210 5.41 16.42 6.64
C TYR A 210 6.45 17.42 6.15
N PHE A 211 7.65 17.30 6.62
CA PHE A 211 8.94 17.73 6.09
C PHE A 211 8.94 18.96 5.15
N GLY A 212 8.50 20.11 5.63
CA GLY A 212 8.71 21.39 4.94
C GLY A 212 8.00 21.56 3.60
N ASP A 213 7.08 20.66 3.26
CA ASP A 213 6.25 20.82 2.09
C ASP A 213 5.20 21.91 2.30
N ASN A 214 4.90 22.63 1.25
CA ASN A 214 3.73 23.48 1.26
C ASN A 214 2.47 22.61 1.28
N LEU A 215 1.81 22.55 2.43
CA LEU A 215 0.55 21.82 2.64
C LEU A 215 -0.65 22.77 2.72
N ASP A 216 -0.48 24.00 2.28
CA ASP A 216 -1.57 24.97 2.22
C ASP A 216 -2.65 24.50 1.22
N PRO A 217 -3.88 24.22 1.68
CA PRO A 217 -4.95 23.77 0.80
C PRO A 217 -5.29 24.75 -0.32
N THR A 218 -5.02 26.05 -0.12
CA THR A 218 -5.28 27.08 -1.12
C THR A 218 -4.32 27.02 -2.31
N ASN A 219 -3.17 26.38 -2.12
CA ASN A 219 -2.14 26.17 -3.15
C ASN A 219 -2.07 24.71 -3.63
N ASN A 220 -3.17 23.99 -3.57
CA ASN A 220 -3.22 22.59 -3.98
C ASN A 220 -3.32 22.44 -5.50
N PRO A 221 -2.26 21.98 -6.19
CA PRO A 221 -2.28 21.84 -7.66
C PRO A 221 -3.31 20.84 -8.16
N ALA A 222 -3.75 19.91 -7.32
CA ALA A 222 -4.76 18.91 -7.69
C ALA A 222 -6.15 19.52 -7.96
N VAL A 223 -6.38 20.79 -7.61
CA VAL A 223 -7.62 21.49 -7.97
C VAL A 223 -7.74 21.62 -9.50
N LEU A 224 -6.63 21.79 -10.22
CA LEU A 224 -6.62 21.84 -11.68
C LEU A 224 -7.11 20.54 -12.34
N ALA A 225 -7.00 19.42 -11.66
CA ALA A 225 -7.52 18.14 -12.14
C ALA A 225 -9.06 18.17 -12.30
N ALA A 226 -9.77 18.98 -11.53
CA ALA A 226 -11.21 19.14 -11.70
C ALA A 226 -11.56 19.86 -13.03
N GLU A 227 -10.74 20.78 -13.50
CA GLU A 227 -10.92 21.43 -14.81
C GLU A 227 -10.73 20.42 -15.93
N ASN A 228 -9.70 19.57 -15.86
CA ASN A 228 -9.51 18.47 -16.78
C ASN A 228 -10.67 17.46 -16.73
N GLY A 229 -11.17 17.16 -15.53
CA GLY A 229 -12.36 16.35 -15.34
C GLY A 229 -13.60 16.95 -15.98
N LEU A 230 -13.80 18.26 -15.90
CA LEU A 230 -14.90 18.97 -16.55
C LEU A 230 -14.79 18.95 -18.08
N ALA A 231 -13.57 19.06 -18.60
CA ALA A 231 -13.33 18.91 -20.04
C ALA A 231 -13.72 17.47 -20.52
N LEU A 232 -13.36 16.44 -19.75
CA LEU A 232 -13.79 15.06 -20.03
C LEU A 232 -15.30 14.86 -19.88
N TRP A 233 -15.93 15.52 -18.91
CA TRP A 233 -17.39 15.43 -18.65
C TRP A 233 -18.23 15.88 -19.84
N THR A 234 -17.76 16.90 -20.55
CA THR A 234 -18.45 17.48 -21.72
C THR A 234 -17.97 16.90 -23.06
N LYS A 235 -16.89 16.13 -23.06
CA LYS A 235 -16.31 15.54 -24.27
C LYS A 235 -17.11 14.32 -24.72
N ASN A 236 -17.48 14.27 -26.01
CA ASN A 236 -18.04 13.06 -26.59
C ASN A 236 -17.03 11.92 -26.61
N GLY A 237 -17.40 10.81 -26.02
CA GLY A 237 -16.64 9.57 -26.11
C GLY A 237 -16.88 8.83 -27.44
N PRO A 238 -16.24 7.67 -27.63
CA PRO A 238 -16.40 6.84 -28.85
C PRO A 238 -17.84 6.45 -29.19
N ALA A 239 -18.73 6.37 -28.19
CA ALA A 239 -20.16 6.11 -28.40
C ALA A 239 -20.94 7.35 -28.86
N GLY A 240 -20.28 8.47 -29.14
CA GLY A 240 -20.89 9.73 -29.56
C GLY A 240 -21.67 10.46 -28.46
N LYS A 241 -21.46 10.10 -27.21
CA LYS A 241 -22.12 10.67 -26.02
C LYS A 241 -21.09 11.18 -25.02
N ALA A 242 -21.45 12.26 -24.32
CA ALA A 242 -20.74 12.79 -23.17
C ALA A 242 -21.43 12.42 -21.87
N CYS A 243 -20.76 12.53 -20.72
CA CYS A 243 -21.42 12.39 -19.41
C CYS A 243 -22.55 13.43 -19.25
N ALA A 244 -22.31 14.66 -19.73
CA ALA A 244 -23.28 15.77 -19.71
C ALA A 244 -24.58 15.46 -20.46
N ASP A 245 -24.58 14.54 -21.43
CA ASP A 245 -25.81 14.22 -22.20
C ASP A 245 -26.86 13.50 -21.35
N CYS A 246 -26.42 12.75 -20.35
CA CYS A 246 -27.29 12.08 -19.39
C CYS A 246 -27.44 12.86 -18.09
N HIS A 247 -26.36 13.49 -17.63
CA HIS A 247 -26.31 14.30 -16.40
C HIS A 247 -26.52 15.79 -16.72
N LYS A 248 -27.72 16.12 -17.21
CA LYS A 248 -28.07 17.40 -17.85
C LYS A 248 -27.99 18.62 -16.95
N ASP A 249 -28.07 18.41 -15.61
CA ASP A 249 -27.99 19.52 -14.64
C ASP A 249 -26.56 20.00 -14.37
N GLY A 250 -25.57 19.52 -15.14
CA GLY A 250 -24.15 19.78 -14.94
C GLY A 250 -23.52 18.90 -13.86
N ALA A 251 -22.20 18.86 -13.81
CA ALA A 251 -21.48 18.05 -12.84
C ALA A 251 -21.76 18.49 -11.38
N ASP A 252 -21.90 19.79 -11.15
CA ASP A 252 -22.13 20.40 -9.85
C ASP A 252 -23.43 19.93 -9.19
N LYS A 253 -24.55 19.95 -9.92
CA LYS A 253 -25.85 19.52 -9.39
C LYS A 253 -26.03 18.01 -9.44
N SER A 254 -25.69 17.38 -10.56
CA SER A 254 -25.88 15.94 -10.75
C SER A 254 -25.03 15.09 -9.81
N MET A 255 -23.85 15.60 -9.39
CA MET A 255 -22.91 14.87 -8.53
C MET A 255 -22.93 15.35 -7.08
N GLN A 256 -23.76 16.32 -6.75
CA GLN A 256 -23.86 16.84 -5.36
C GLN A 256 -24.17 15.70 -4.38
N GLY A 257 -23.34 15.52 -3.37
CA GLY A 257 -23.48 14.50 -2.34
C GLY A 257 -23.29 13.06 -2.79
N VAL A 258 -23.01 12.81 -4.07
CA VAL A 258 -22.82 11.43 -4.59
C VAL A 258 -21.65 10.75 -3.90
N ALA A 259 -20.54 11.46 -3.75
CA ALA A 259 -19.31 10.88 -3.20
C ALA A 259 -19.40 10.55 -1.71
N THR A 260 -20.31 11.18 -0.96
CA THR A 260 -20.49 10.89 0.47
C THR A 260 -20.85 9.44 0.76
N ARG A 261 -21.44 8.75 -0.22
CA ARG A 261 -21.96 7.37 -0.12
C ARG A 261 -20.99 6.32 -0.65
N TYR A 262 -19.81 6.71 -1.11
CA TYR A 262 -18.80 5.80 -1.66
C TYR A 262 -17.65 5.56 -0.67
N PRO A 263 -17.05 4.36 -0.62
CA PRO A 263 -17.41 3.17 -1.42
C PRO A 263 -18.81 2.64 -1.10
N LYS A 264 -19.49 2.09 -2.11
CA LYS A 264 -20.84 1.51 -1.93
C LYS A 264 -20.99 0.19 -2.68
N TYR A 265 -21.95 -0.64 -2.24
CA TYR A 265 -22.35 -1.83 -2.99
C TYR A 265 -23.15 -1.41 -4.23
N VAL A 266 -22.70 -1.85 -5.39
CA VAL A 266 -23.32 -1.52 -6.68
C VAL A 266 -23.98 -2.77 -7.23
N VAL A 267 -25.32 -2.81 -7.13
CA VAL A 267 -26.15 -3.99 -7.42
C VAL A 267 -25.87 -4.63 -8.81
N PRO A 268 -25.78 -3.89 -9.92
CA PRO A 268 -25.50 -4.49 -11.23
C PRO A 268 -24.19 -5.26 -11.30
N TYR A 269 -23.19 -4.86 -10.51
CA TYR A 269 -21.86 -5.47 -10.50
C TYR A 269 -21.62 -6.39 -9.30
N GLN A 270 -22.59 -6.49 -8.40
CA GLN A 270 -22.58 -7.35 -7.21
C GLN A 270 -21.30 -7.23 -6.36
N ARG A 271 -20.75 -6.03 -6.26
CA ARG A 271 -19.56 -5.74 -5.47
C ARG A 271 -19.55 -4.32 -4.91
N VAL A 272 -18.75 -4.11 -3.87
CA VAL A 272 -18.41 -2.77 -3.40
C VAL A 272 -17.47 -2.11 -4.40
N MET A 273 -17.72 -0.85 -4.69
CA MET A 273 -16.94 -0.05 -5.64
C MET A 273 -16.70 1.35 -5.06
N SER A 274 -15.50 1.88 -5.29
CA SER A 274 -15.23 3.31 -5.16
C SER A 274 -15.78 4.08 -6.36
N ILE A 275 -15.68 5.41 -6.36
CA ILE A 275 -16.02 6.21 -7.56
C ILE A 275 -15.04 5.86 -8.68
N GLU A 276 -13.77 5.72 -8.38
CA GLU A 276 -12.74 5.35 -9.35
C GLU A 276 -13.05 4.01 -10.02
N ASP A 277 -13.53 3.00 -9.26
CA ASP A 277 -13.97 1.72 -9.82
C ASP A 277 -15.21 1.88 -10.68
N PHE A 278 -16.19 2.62 -10.18
CA PHE A 278 -17.45 2.80 -10.90
C PHE A 278 -17.22 3.45 -12.27
N LEU A 279 -16.29 4.40 -12.34
CA LEU A 279 -15.91 5.04 -13.59
C LEU A 279 -15.30 4.07 -14.60
N THR A 280 -14.56 3.02 -14.16
CA THR A 280 -13.94 2.04 -15.07
C THR A 280 -14.96 1.19 -15.83
N VAL A 281 -16.18 1.07 -15.32
CA VAL A 281 -17.26 0.28 -15.94
C VAL A 281 -18.36 1.18 -16.53
N HIS A 282 -18.78 2.20 -15.80
CA HIS A 282 -19.89 3.07 -16.22
C HIS A 282 -19.54 3.93 -17.46
N ALA A 283 -18.35 4.50 -17.53
CA ALA A 283 -17.95 5.34 -18.65
C ALA A 283 -17.84 4.57 -19.97
N PRO A 284 -17.20 3.39 -20.03
CA PRO A 284 -17.22 2.56 -21.24
C PRO A 284 -18.62 2.14 -21.69
N GLU A 285 -19.50 1.78 -20.76
CA GLU A 285 -20.86 1.32 -21.07
C GLU A 285 -21.77 2.46 -21.61
N THR A 286 -21.50 3.71 -21.22
CA THR A 286 -22.38 4.84 -21.53
C THR A 286 -21.83 5.75 -22.61
N THR A 287 -20.56 6.11 -22.53
CA THR A 287 -19.90 7.05 -23.46
C THR A 287 -18.87 6.39 -24.35
N GLY A 288 -18.46 5.15 -24.04
CA GLY A 288 -17.36 4.45 -24.71
C GLY A 288 -15.97 4.91 -24.23
N MET A 289 -15.88 5.84 -23.28
CA MET A 289 -14.58 6.31 -22.75
C MET A 289 -13.95 5.26 -21.83
N ALA A 290 -12.69 4.93 -22.06
CA ALA A 290 -11.92 4.03 -21.20
C ALA A 290 -11.26 4.81 -20.07
N LEU A 291 -11.95 4.94 -18.94
CA LEU A 291 -11.40 5.56 -17.73
C LEU A 291 -10.76 4.47 -16.84
N LEU A 292 -9.58 4.01 -17.24
CA LEU A 292 -8.90 2.92 -16.53
C LEU A 292 -8.50 3.32 -15.12
N SER A 293 -8.55 2.38 -14.19
CA SER A 293 -8.15 2.60 -12.80
C SER A 293 -6.74 3.20 -12.72
N GLN A 294 -6.58 4.24 -11.89
CA GLN A 294 -5.33 4.99 -11.71
C GLN A 294 -4.83 5.75 -12.96
N SER A 295 -5.57 5.77 -14.06
CA SER A 295 -5.25 6.68 -15.15
C SER A 295 -5.51 8.13 -14.75
N GLU A 296 -4.83 9.05 -15.41
CA GLU A 296 -5.02 10.48 -15.17
C GLU A 296 -6.48 10.90 -15.40
N ASP A 297 -7.10 10.44 -16.48
CA ASP A 297 -8.49 10.73 -16.80
C ASP A 297 -9.47 10.22 -15.74
N ASN A 298 -9.23 9.01 -15.19
CA ASN A 298 -10.04 8.47 -14.10
C ASN A 298 -9.91 9.31 -12.82
N ILE A 299 -8.68 9.70 -12.47
CA ILE A 299 -8.41 10.52 -11.28
C ILE A 299 -9.01 11.93 -11.45
N ASN A 300 -8.87 12.54 -12.61
CA ASN A 300 -9.44 13.87 -12.92
C ASN A 300 -10.96 13.86 -12.79
N MET A 301 -11.61 12.85 -13.37
CA MET A 301 -13.04 12.65 -13.26
C MET A 301 -13.51 12.38 -11.82
N ALA A 302 -12.77 11.54 -11.09
CA ALA A 302 -13.06 11.24 -9.69
C ALA A 302 -12.96 12.49 -8.80
N ILE A 303 -11.96 13.34 -9.03
CA ILE A 303 -11.81 14.63 -8.32
C ILE A 303 -12.99 15.55 -8.64
N LEU A 304 -13.34 15.73 -9.91
CA LEU A 304 -14.51 16.53 -10.30
C LEU A 304 -15.76 16.10 -9.53
N ILE A 305 -16.06 14.81 -9.53
CA ILE A 305 -17.25 14.24 -8.88
C ILE A 305 -17.19 14.42 -7.35
N LYS A 306 -16.05 14.08 -6.76
CA LYS A 306 -15.89 14.10 -5.28
C LYS A 306 -15.92 15.52 -4.73
N MET A 307 -15.40 16.50 -5.44
CA MET A 307 -15.44 17.92 -5.05
C MET A 307 -16.86 18.45 -4.87
N GLN A 308 -17.84 17.91 -5.62
CA GLN A 308 -19.25 18.31 -5.47
C GLN A 308 -19.87 17.85 -4.15
N SER A 309 -19.13 17.11 -3.34
CA SER A 309 -19.53 16.67 -2.01
C SER A 309 -18.71 17.32 -0.88
N ASN A 310 -17.81 18.28 -1.20
CA ASN A 310 -16.97 18.93 -0.20
C ASN A 310 -17.82 19.64 0.87
N GLY A 311 -17.40 19.52 2.14
CA GLY A 311 -18.12 20.01 3.30
C GLY A 311 -19.28 19.11 3.76
N MET A 312 -19.75 18.17 2.92
CA MET A 312 -20.80 17.23 3.30
C MET A 312 -20.19 16.05 4.08
N PRO A 313 -20.92 15.53 5.09
CA PRO A 313 -20.42 14.39 5.86
C PRO A 313 -20.40 13.11 5.00
N VAL A 314 -19.33 12.34 5.15
CA VAL A 314 -19.28 10.96 4.63
C VAL A 314 -20.43 10.17 5.25
N ASN A 315 -21.27 9.55 4.41
CA ASN A 315 -22.50 8.87 4.83
C ASN A 315 -22.62 7.49 4.17
N LEU A 316 -21.81 6.56 4.65
CA LEU A 316 -21.82 5.17 4.15
C LEU A 316 -23.06 4.44 4.67
N ASP A 317 -23.71 3.66 3.81
CA ASP A 317 -24.81 2.77 4.22
C ASP A 317 -24.25 1.50 4.88
N LEU A 318 -23.89 1.62 6.15
CA LEU A 318 -23.38 0.49 6.95
C LEU A 318 -24.50 -0.42 7.49
N THR A 319 -25.78 -0.15 7.16
CA THR A 319 -26.91 -1.02 7.52
C THR A 319 -27.17 -2.07 6.46
N ASN A 320 -26.74 -1.83 5.22
CA ASN A 320 -26.86 -2.77 4.12
C ASN A 320 -26.05 -4.06 4.40
N PRO A 321 -26.64 -5.26 4.28
CA PRO A 321 -25.96 -6.53 4.57
C PRO A 321 -24.69 -6.77 3.74
N GLU A 322 -24.73 -6.42 2.44
CA GLU A 322 -23.58 -6.59 1.53
C GLU A 322 -22.45 -5.64 1.90
N MET A 323 -22.78 -4.40 2.30
CA MET A 323 -21.80 -3.44 2.79
C MET A 323 -21.13 -3.91 4.08
N ARG A 324 -21.91 -4.49 5.01
CA ARG A 324 -21.36 -5.05 6.25
C ARG A 324 -20.44 -6.24 5.98
N ALA A 325 -20.86 -7.15 5.10
CA ALA A 325 -20.03 -8.29 4.71
C ALA A 325 -18.71 -7.83 4.07
N ALA A 326 -18.75 -6.84 3.19
CA ALA A 326 -17.58 -6.25 2.57
C ALA A 326 -16.68 -5.50 3.58
N LEU A 327 -17.29 -4.79 4.54
CA LEU A 327 -16.58 -4.12 5.63
C LEU A 327 -15.76 -5.12 6.47
N GLU A 328 -16.37 -6.25 6.83
CA GLU A 328 -15.65 -7.29 7.60
C GLU A 328 -14.53 -7.93 6.78
N ARG A 329 -14.70 -8.14 5.46
CA ARG A 329 -13.60 -8.63 4.61
C ARG A 329 -12.48 -7.57 4.48
N GLY A 330 -12.83 -6.30 4.33
CA GLY A 330 -11.87 -5.19 4.32
C GLY A 330 -11.10 -5.09 5.64
N LYS A 331 -11.80 -5.25 6.78
CA LYS A 331 -11.19 -5.33 8.11
C LYS A 331 -10.23 -6.52 8.20
N ALA A 332 -10.68 -7.70 7.78
CA ALA A 332 -9.82 -8.88 7.77
C ALA A 332 -8.56 -8.67 6.92
N SER A 333 -8.68 -8.01 5.76
CA SER A 333 -7.55 -7.63 4.91
C SER A 333 -6.60 -6.64 5.60
N PHE A 334 -7.12 -5.69 6.37
CA PHE A 334 -6.30 -4.72 7.10
C PHE A 334 -5.42 -5.36 8.17
N TYR A 335 -5.90 -6.44 8.81
CA TYR A 335 -5.17 -7.19 9.82
C TYR A 335 -4.43 -8.42 9.27
N LYS A 336 -4.66 -8.79 8.01
CA LYS A 336 -4.00 -9.95 7.37
C LYS A 336 -2.52 -9.66 7.15
N ARG A 337 -1.68 -10.55 7.65
CA ARG A 337 -0.24 -10.53 7.37
C ARG A 337 0.03 -11.15 6.01
N VAL A 338 0.71 -10.44 5.16
CA VAL A 338 1.04 -10.86 3.79
C VAL A 338 2.46 -10.43 3.41
N GLY A 339 2.92 -11.00 2.31
CA GLY A 339 4.23 -10.68 1.74
C GLY A 339 5.39 -11.27 2.54
N MET A 340 6.57 -11.16 1.96
CA MET A 340 7.80 -11.76 2.50
C MET A 340 8.29 -11.13 3.81
N ARG A 341 7.82 -9.93 4.14
CA ARG A 341 8.16 -9.25 5.39
C ARG A 341 7.10 -9.42 6.48
N ASN A 342 6.07 -10.24 6.22
CA ASN A 342 5.03 -10.61 7.19
C ASN A 342 4.35 -9.40 7.85
N HIS A 343 3.99 -8.38 7.07
CA HIS A 343 3.33 -7.19 7.58
C HIS A 343 1.81 -7.20 7.35
N ALA A 344 1.10 -6.59 8.28
CA ALA A 344 -0.27 -6.14 8.11
C ALA A 344 -0.34 -4.60 8.11
N CYS A 345 -1.37 -4.03 7.50
CA CYS A 345 -1.60 -2.57 7.57
C CYS A 345 -1.72 -2.11 9.04
N ALA A 346 -2.38 -2.91 9.88
CA ALA A 346 -2.60 -2.65 11.29
C ALA A 346 -1.31 -2.47 12.09
N ASP A 347 -0.22 -3.16 11.71
CA ASP A 347 1.06 -3.07 12.45
C ASP A 347 1.59 -1.64 12.54
N CYS A 348 1.35 -0.86 11.48
CA CYS A 348 1.84 0.51 11.34
C CYS A 348 0.75 1.56 11.52
N HIS A 349 -0.50 1.25 11.17
CA HIS A 349 -1.61 2.20 11.09
C HIS A 349 -2.62 2.11 12.24
N THR A 350 -2.26 1.43 13.33
CA THR A 350 -3.05 1.43 14.57
C THR A 350 -2.19 1.90 15.74
N SER A 351 -2.76 2.67 16.63
CA SER A 351 -2.17 3.11 17.89
C SER A 351 -3.01 2.62 19.07
N ALA A 352 -2.56 2.87 20.28
CA ALA A 352 -3.40 2.64 21.45
C ALA A 352 -4.65 3.54 21.37
N PRO A 353 -5.85 3.06 21.76
CA PRO A 353 -7.07 3.83 21.67
C PRO A 353 -6.94 5.22 22.30
N GLY A 354 -7.36 6.24 21.56
CA GLY A 354 -7.32 7.64 22.00
C GLY A 354 -5.95 8.30 22.02
N LYS A 355 -4.89 7.62 21.58
CA LYS A 355 -3.53 8.19 21.52
C LYS A 355 -3.21 8.89 20.20
N GLY A 356 -4.04 8.69 19.17
CA GLY A 356 -3.76 9.19 17.83
C GLY A 356 -2.51 8.56 17.21
N ALA A 357 -1.99 9.15 16.14
CA ALA A 357 -0.81 8.65 15.46
C ALA A 357 0.45 8.80 16.33
N THR A 358 1.08 7.68 16.68
CA THR A 358 2.29 7.63 17.52
C THR A 358 3.44 6.88 16.88
N LYS A 359 3.17 6.13 15.80
CA LYS A 359 4.15 5.33 15.09
C LYS A 359 4.76 6.11 13.94
N PHE A 360 6.04 5.94 13.74
CA PHE A 360 6.74 6.51 12.60
C PHE A 360 7.73 5.51 12.01
N LEU A 361 7.91 5.61 10.71
CA LEU A 361 8.77 4.77 9.90
C LEU A 361 9.74 5.67 9.11
N GLY A 362 11.05 5.50 9.32
CA GLY A 362 12.05 6.30 8.62
C GLY A 362 11.85 7.81 8.81
N GLY A 363 11.50 8.26 10.01
CA GLY A 363 11.26 9.65 10.35
C GLY A 363 9.88 10.20 9.91
N ARG A 364 9.03 9.40 9.29
CA ARG A 364 7.67 9.84 8.89
C ARG A 364 6.63 9.33 9.87
N LEU A 365 5.82 10.24 10.39
CA LEU A 365 4.65 9.88 11.19
C LEU A 365 3.63 9.15 10.31
N LEU A 366 3.19 7.98 10.76
CA LEU A 366 2.20 7.16 10.07
C LEU A 366 0.81 7.58 10.52
N GLY A 367 -0.11 7.74 9.56
CA GLY A 367 -1.49 8.04 9.87
C GLY A 367 -2.14 6.89 10.63
N ASP A 368 -2.84 7.20 11.70
CA ASP A 368 -3.68 6.24 12.41
C ASP A 368 -5.01 6.07 11.69
N VAL A 369 -5.50 4.84 11.58
CA VAL A 369 -6.76 4.54 10.88
C VAL A 369 -7.95 5.23 11.54
N GLU A 370 -7.98 5.35 12.87
CA GLU A 370 -9.06 6.02 13.61
C GLU A 370 -9.18 7.51 13.29
N ALA A 371 -8.13 8.11 12.73
CA ALA A 371 -8.19 9.49 12.26
C ALA A 371 -9.14 9.69 11.06
N GLY A 372 -9.55 8.60 10.38
CA GLY A 372 -10.51 8.66 9.28
C GLY A 372 -10.01 9.47 8.09
N LEU A 373 -8.80 9.18 7.64
CA LEU A 373 -8.05 9.98 6.66
C LEU A 373 -8.46 9.76 5.20
N THR A 374 -9.56 9.06 4.92
CA THR A 374 -9.97 8.75 3.54
C THR A 374 -10.81 9.84 2.87
N ASN A 375 -11.40 10.72 3.66
CA ASN A 375 -12.30 11.78 3.21
C ASN A 375 -11.64 12.86 2.33
N HIS A 376 -10.32 12.78 2.10
CA HIS A 376 -9.56 13.75 1.32
C HIS A 376 -8.86 13.15 0.08
N PHE A 377 -9.11 11.87 -0.25
CA PHE A 377 -8.59 11.26 -1.47
C PHE A 377 -9.51 11.46 -2.69
N PRO A 378 -8.92 11.67 -3.90
CA PRO A 378 -7.49 11.72 -4.25
C PRO A 378 -6.74 12.90 -3.64
N THR A 379 -5.40 12.73 -3.46
CA THR A 379 -4.53 13.72 -2.83
C THR A 379 -3.37 14.14 -3.72
N TRP A 380 -3.02 15.42 -3.69
CA TRP A 380 -1.74 15.88 -4.17
C TRP A 380 -0.62 15.43 -3.25
N ARG A 381 0.41 14.84 -3.82
CA ARG A 381 1.61 14.38 -3.12
C ARG A 381 2.76 15.33 -3.44
N THR A 382 3.03 16.30 -2.56
CA THR A 382 4.00 17.38 -2.82
C THR A 382 5.40 16.85 -3.08
N GLY A 383 5.86 15.86 -2.33
CA GLY A 383 7.19 15.26 -2.53
C GLY A 383 7.32 14.42 -3.82
N LEU A 384 6.25 14.22 -4.56
CA LEU A 384 6.22 13.40 -5.78
C LEU A 384 5.69 14.16 -6.99
N GLY A 385 5.13 15.36 -6.80
CA GLY A 385 4.54 16.15 -7.86
C GLY A 385 3.40 15.45 -8.60
N ALA A 386 2.59 14.64 -7.89
CA ALA A 386 1.57 13.78 -8.50
C ALA A 386 0.32 13.68 -7.65
N ILE A 387 -0.82 13.41 -8.30
CA ILE A 387 -2.09 13.12 -7.64
C ILE A 387 -2.22 11.60 -7.47
N TRP A 388 -2.55 11.17 -6.27
CA TRP A 388 -2.75 9.76 -5.96
C TRP A 388 -4.14 9.51 -5.40
N ASP A 389 -4.79 8.48 -5.93
CA ASP A 389 -5.92 7.85 -5.25
C ASP A 389 -5.43 7.06 -4.01
N ILE A 390 -6.36 6.58 -3.22
CA ILE A 390 -6.02 5.83 -2.00
C ILE A 390 -5.35 4.49 -2.34
N ARG A 391 -5.69 3.86 -3.46
CA ARG A 391 -5.14 2.56 -3.85
C ARG A 391 -3.69 2.65 -4.27
N LYS A 392 -3.35 3.67 -5.05
CA LYS A 392 -1.95 3.95 -5.38
C LYS A 392 -1.13 4.23 -4.11
N ARG A 393 -1.74 4.89 -3.12
CA ARG A 393 -1.10 5.10 -1.82
C ARG A 393 -0.88 3.78 -1.07
N MET A 394 -1.87 2.86 -1.09
CA MET A 394 -1.72 1.52 -0.52
C MET A 394 -0.62 0.73 -1.23
N GLN A 395 -0.66 0.64 -2.55
CA GLN A 395 0.32 -0.08 -3.36
C GLN A 395 1.75 0.45 -3.13
N TRP A 396 1.90 1.77 -3.06
CA TRP A 396 3.20 2.38 -2.78
C TRP A 396 3.73 2.05 -1.38
N CYS A 397 2.86 1.86 -0.39
CA CYS A 397 3.24 1.39 0.93
C CYS A 397 3.62 -0.10 0.92
N MET A 398 2.90 -0.92 0.16
CA MET A 398 3.07 -2.37 0.10
C MET A 398 4.43 -2.76 -0.46
N LEU A 399 4.89 -2.09 -1.52
CA LEU A 399 6.12 -2.46 -2.21
C LEU A 399 7.37 -2.42 -1.31
N PRO A 400 7.70 -1.31 -0.62
CA PRO A 400 8.90 -1.25 0.21
C PRO A 400 8.84 -2.14 1.45
N ILE A 401 7.67 -2.53 1.91
CA ILE A 401 7.52 -3.48 3.02
C ILE A 401 7.44 -4.93 2.57
N GLY A 402 7.68 -5.20 1.29
CA GLY A 402 7.79 -6.56 0.76
C GLY A 402 6.45 -7.28 0.57
N MET A 403 5.38 -6.54 0.30
CA MET A 403 4.09 -7.10 -0.06
C MET A 403 3.87 -7.03 -1.57
N ASN A 404 3.39 -8.13 -2.17
CA ASN A 404 2.86 -8.08 -3.52
C ASN A 404 1.54 -7.32 -3.54
N TYR A 405 1.40 -6.38 -4.44
CA TYR A 405 0.16 -5.66 -4.64
C TYR A 405 -0.66 -6.28 -5.78
N LEU A 406 -1.98 -6.14 -5.66
CA LEU A 406 -2.95 -6.56 -6.66
C LEU A 406 -3.14 -5.45 -7.71
N PRO A 407 -3.76 -5.74 -8.87
CA PRO A 407 -4.24 -4.71 -9.77
C PRO A 407 -5.12 -3.69 -9.06
N ALA A 408 -5.09 -2.44 -9.49
CA ALA A 408 -5.75 -1.34 -8.79
C ALA A 408 -7.29 -1.50 -8.68
N ASP A 409 -7.89 -2.23 -9.61
CA ASP A 409 -9.33 -2.54 -9.67
C ASP A 409 -9.73 -3.82 -8.92
N ALA A 410 -8.79 -4.44 -8.17
CA ALA A 410 -9.08 -5.61 -7.37
C ALA A 410 -10.15 -5.30 -6.29
N VAL A 411 -11.08 -6.25 -6.11
CA VAL A 411 -12.19 -6.10 -5.16
C VAL A 411 -11.70 -5.95 -3.73
N GLU A 412 -10.60 -6.59 -3.39
CA GLU A 412 -9.95 -6.52 -2.09
C GLU A 412 -9.57 -5.08 -1.71
N TYR A 413 -9.16 -4.27 -2.69
CA TYR A 413 -8.88 -2.85 -2.43
C TYR A 413 -10.14 -2.03 -2.19
N ALA A 414 -11.23 -2.31 -2.90
CA ALA A 414 -12.50 -1.62 -2.67
C ALA A 414 -13.03 -1.89 -1.25
N GLU A 415 -12.92 -3.13 -0.79
CA GLU A 415 -13.37 -3.53 0.53
C GLU A 415 -12.44 -3.01 1.64
N LEU A 416 -11.13 -3.01 1.41
CA LEU A 416 -10.17 -2.35 2.31
C LEU A 416 -10.42 -0.83 2.38
N GLU A 417 -10.71 -0.18 1.24
CA GLU A 417 -11.07 1.23 1.19
C GLU A 417 -12.36 1.49 1.98
N LEU A 418 -13.37 0.63 1.86
CA LEU A 418 -14.60 0.72 2.64
C LEU A 418 -14.30 0.65 4.15
N TYR A 419 -13.45 -0.29 4.58
CA TYR A 419 -13.04 -0.37 5.98
C TYR A 419 -12.38 0.90 6.47
N LEU A 420 -11.43 1.44 5.70
CA LEU A 420 -10.76 2.70 6.03
C LEU A 420 -11.73 3.89 6.01
N ALA A 421 -12.68 3.92 5.07
CA ALA A 421 -13.67 4.98 4.95
C ALA A 421 -14.70 4.94 6.09
N SER A 422 -14.92 3.80 6.72
CA SER A 422 -15.83 3.70 7.87
C SER A 422 -15.40 4.58 9.05
N PHE A 423 -14.11 4.80 9.23
CA PHE A 423 -13.58 5.73 10.24
C PHE A 423 -13.75 7.21 9.86
N ALA A 424 -14.04 7.49 8.60
CA ALA A 424 -14.38 8.84 8.13
C ALA A 424 -15.87 9.11 8.13
N HIS A 425 -16.72 8.14 8.49
CA HIS A 425 -18.17 8.30 8.55
C HIS A 425 -18.55 9.49 9.45
N GLY A 426 -19.39 10.38 8.96
CA GLY A 426 -19.78 11.62 9.65
C GLY A 426 -18.78 12.78 9.53
N LYS A 427 -17.56 12.56 9.03
CA LYS A 427 -16.56 13.62 8.81
C LYS A 427 -16.80 14.33 7.48
N PRO A 428 -16.57 15.65 7.39
CA PRO A 428 -16.75 16.38 6.14
C PRO A 428 -15.75 15.92 5.08
N MET A 429 -16.19 15.78 3.84
CA MET A 429 -15.32 15.58 2.69
C MET A 429 -14.49 16.84 2.41
N ASN A 430 -13.25 16.62 1.97
CA ASN A 430 -12.32 17.68 1.61
C ASN A 430 -11.37 17.22 0.50
N VAL A 431 -11.88 17.11 -0.71
CA VAL A 431 -11.18 16.61 -1.90
C VAL A 431 -10.91 17.78 -2.85
N PRO A 432 -9.74 17.82 -3.51
CA PRO A 432 -8.57 17.00 -3.31
C PRO A 432 -7.80 17.38 -2.04
N GLY A 433 -7.27 16.38 -1.35
CA GLY A 433 -6.36 16.63 -0.25
C GLY A 433 -4.97 17.06 -0.73
N ILE A 434 -4.16 17.55 0.21
CA ILE A 434 -2.74 17.84 -0.03
C ILE A 434 -1.92 17.16 1.07
N ARG A 435 -0.88 16.42 0.69
CA ARG A 435 -0.02 15.65 1.59
C ARG A 435 1.39 15.56 1.04
N HIS A 436 2.32 15.22 1.92
CA HIS A 436 3.70 14.94 1.53
C HIS A 436 3.85 13.64 0.73
#